data_d08d6014b95fdaf29f54838f1169e469
#
_entry.id   d08d6014b95fdaf29f54838f1169e469
#
_cell.length_a   1.000
_cell.length_b   1.000
_cell.length_c   1.000
_cell.angle_alpha   90.00
_cell.angle_beta   90.00
_cell.angle_gamma   90.00
#
_symmetry.space_group_name_H-M   'P 1'
#
loop_
_entity.id
_entity.type
_entity.pdbx_description
1 polymer ?
#
loop_
_entity_poly.entity_id
_entity_poly.type
_entity_poly.pdbx_seq_one_letter_code
_entity_poly.pdbx_strand_id
1 'polypeptide(L)'
;NEESEIRYVGGCVRKIINNEIVDDNDIAVNLKPEECSAALKKNNIKFFEIGISHGTIIAVIDSYKFEITSLRKDLITDGRHAKVAFTTDWQEDASRRDFTINAIFSDIHGNLYDPFDGKKDLEIGKIKFIGDADKRIKEDYLRILRYIRFFLNYSKINHNDKIRKIIKQNLNGISNISSERLLDEFKKLIISSSFLL
;
A
#
# COMPACT_ATOMS: atom_id res chain seq x y z
N ASN A 1 -16.55 7.37 -18.77
CA ASN A 1 -16.60 8.73 -18.25
C ASN A 1 -15.26 9.40 -18.57
N GLU A 2 -15.28 10.59 -19.14
CA GLU A 2 -14.05 11.36 -19.48
C GLU A 2 -13.21 11.73 -18.25
N GLU A 3 -13.75 11.57 -17.03
CA GLU A 3 -13.09 11.88 -15.76
C GLU A 3 -12.57 10.64 -15.01
N SER A 4 -12.77 9.43 -15.54
CA SER A 4 -12.27 8.23 -14.86
C SER A 4 -10.78 8.03 -15.15
N GLU A 5 -10.01 7.80 -14.09
CA GLU A 5 -8.56 7.67 -14.17
C GLU A 5 -8.12 6.41 -13.41
N ILE A 6 -7.13 5.73 -13.97
CA ILE A 6 -6.49 4.56 -13.36
C ILE A 6 -4.98 4.80 -13.25
N ARG A 7 -4.38 4.34 -12.14
CA ARG A 7 -2.93 4.43 -11.91
C ARG A 7 -2.42 3.18 -11.24
N TYR A 8 -1.23 2.76 -11.60
CA TYR A 8 -0.47 1.80 -10.79
C TYR A 8 -0.11 2.43 -9.45
N VAL A 9 0.01 1.62 -8.38
CA VAL A 9 0.28 2.16 -7.05
C VAL A 9 1.07 1.21 -6.15
N GLY A 10 1.82 1.78 -5.23
CA GLY A 10 2.40 1.03 -4.12
C GLY A 10 3.56 0.12 -4.51
N GLY A 11 3.42 -1.20 -4.29
CA GLY A 11 4.48 -2.18 -4.48
C GLY A 11 5.06 -2.19 -5.87
N CYS A 12 4.22 -2.28 -6.89
CA CYS A 12 4.65 -2.33 -8.30
C CYS A 12 5.40 -1.06 -8.72
N VAL A 13 4.88 0.14 -8.38
CA VAL A 13 5.54 1.42 -8.71
C VAL A 13 6.89 1.54 -8.01
N ARG A 14 6.96 1.22 -6.71
CA ARG A 14 8.23 1.23 -5.97
C ARG A 14 9.26 0.28 -6.58
N LYS A 15 8.86 -0.95 -6.94
CA LYS A 15 9.73 -1.94 -7.56
C LYS A 15 10.28 -1.45 -8.91
N ILE A 16 9.42 -0.85 -9.74
CA ILE A 16 9.84 -0.26 -11.04
C ILE A 16 10.89 0.84 -10.81
N ILE A 17 10.63 1.78 -9.90
CA ILE A 17 11.56 2.88 -9.60
C ILE A 17 12.91 2.32 -9.08
N ASN A 18 12.89 1.23 -8.34
CA ASN A 18 14.09 0.60 -7.76
C ASN A 18 14.71 -0.47 -8.68
N ASN A 19 14.26 -0.60 -9.93
CA ASN A 19 14.71 -1.59 -10.93
C ASN A 19 14.58 -3.05 -10.43
N GLU A 20 13.52 -3.35 -9.66
CA GLU A 20 13.19 -4.69 -9.19
C GLU A 20 12.17 -5.36 -10.12
N ILE A 21 12.10 -6.71 -10.05
CA ILE A 21 11.10 -7.48 -10.79
C ILE A 21 9.72 -7.22 -10.16
N VAL A 22 8.74 -6.91 -11.01
CA VAL A 22 7.35 -6.71 -10.62
C VAL A 22 6.60 -8.03 -10.77
N ASP A 23 5.98 -8.48 -9.69
CA ASP A 23 5.22 -9.74 -9.59
C ASP A 23 3.74 -9.52 -9.25
N ASP A 24 3.36 -8.29 -8.94
CA ASP A 24 2.00 -7.85 -8.62
C ASP A 24 1.63 -6.60 -9.42
N ASN A 25 0.37 -6.49 -9.83
CA ASN A 25 -0.15 -5.35 -10.58
C ASN A 25 -1.28 -4.69 -9.76
N ASP A 26 -0.89 -3.87 -8.80
CA ASP A 26 -1.84 -3.10 -8.00
C ASP A 26 -2.24 -1.82 -8.73
N ILE A 27 -3.53 -1.69 -9.00
CA ILE A 27 -4.12 -0.54 -9.69
C ILE A 27 -5.09 0.17 -8.74
N ALA A 28 -5.00 1.49 -8.72
CA ALA A 28 -5.97 2.35 -8.07
C ALA A 28 -6.85 3.03 -9.13
N VAL A 29 -8.13 3.23 -8.81
CA VAL A 29 -9.11 3.89 -9.70
C VAL A 29 -9.97 4.87 -8.91
N ASN A 30 -10.26 6.02 -9.51
CA ASN A 30 -11.12 7.05 -8.92
C ASN A 30 -12.63 6.82 -9.16
N LEU A 31 -13.01 5.57 -9.42
CA LEU A 31 -14.40 5.13 -9.51
C LEU A 31 -14.80 4.39 -8.24
N LYS A 32 -16.09 4.45 -7.89
CA LYS A 32 -16.64 3.54 -6.87
C LYS A 32 -16.60 2.09 -7.35
N PRO A 33 -16.60 1.09 -6.45
CA PRO A 33 -16.53 -0.32 -6.85
C PRO A 33 -17.62 -0.72 -7.84
N GLU A 34 -18.87 -0.25 -7.63
CA GLU A 34 -20.00 -0.56 -8.48
C GLU A 34 -19.82 0.03 -9.89
N GLU A 35 -19.28 1.24 -9.99
CA GLU A 35 -18.98 1.91 -11.27
C GLU A 35 -17.86 1.18 -12.00
N CYS A 36 -16.83 0.75 -11.27
CA CYS A 36 -15.73 -0.06 -11.81
C CYS A 36 -16.23 -1.41 -12.35
N SER A 37 -17.06 -2.14 -11.58
CA SER A 37 -17.69 -3.39 -12.03
C SER A 37 -18.54 -3.18 -13.29
N ALA A 38 -19.33 -2.11 -13.32
CA ALA A 38 -20.14 -1.78 -14.49
C ALA A 38 -19.29 -1.48 -15.73
N ALA A 39 -18.18 -0.76 -15.57
CA ALA A 39 -17.25 -0.46 -16.65
C ALA A 39 -16.57 -1.73 -17.20
N LEU A 40 -16.10 -2.62 -16.33
CA LEU A 40 -15.50 -3.91 -16.72
C LEU A 40 -16.51 -4.78 -17.47
N LYS A 41 -17.73 -4.89 -16.95
CA LYS A 41 -18.82 -5.65 -17.59
C LYS A 41 -19.17 -5.09 -18.96
N LYS A 42 -19.29 -3.78 -19.11
CA LYS A 42 -19.58 -3.10 -20.39
C LYS A 42 -18.53 -3.42 -21.46
N ASN A 43 -17.28 -3.60 -21.06
CA ASN A 43 -16.16 -3.90 -21.95
C ASN A 43 -15.86 -5.41 -22.08
N ASN A 44 -16.78 -6.29 -21.60
CA ASN A 44 -16.61 -7.75 -21.61
C ASN A 44 -15.31 -8.24 -20.95
N ILE A 45 -14.80 -7.52 -19.95
CA ILE A 45 -13.64 -7.93 -19.17
C ILE A 45 -14.10 -8.82 -18.03
N LYS A 46 -13.50 -10.02 -17.93
CA LYS A 46 -13.77 -10.95 -16.82
C LYS A 46 -13.25 -10.38 -15.52
N PHE A 47 -14.07 -10.41 -14.46
CA PHE A 47 -13.65 -9.92 -13.13
C PHE A 47 -14.30 -10.71 -11.99
N PHE A 48 -13.74 -10.56 -10.77
CA PHE A 48 -14.21 -11.16 -9.53
C PHE A 48 -14.26 -10.11 -8.43
N GLU A 49 -15.36 -10.03 -7.72
CA GLU A 49 -15.58 -9.10 -6.61
C GLU A 49 -15.17 -9.75 -5.29
N ILE A 50 -13.86 -9.92 -5.05
CA ILE A 50 -13.35 -10.66 -3.89
C ILE A 50 -13.32 -9.79 -2.63
N GLY A 51 -13.19 -8.48 -2.76
CA GLY A 51 -13.07 -7.54 -1.63
C GLY A 51 -13.89 -6.27 -1.83
N ILE A 52 -15.11 -6.38 -2.36
CA ILE A 52 -15.93 -5.21 -2.73
C ILE A 52 -16.21 -4.28 -1.54
N SER A 53 -16.36 -4.81 -0.33
CA SER A 53 -16.51 -4.01 0.89
C SER A 53 -15.30 -3.13 1.20
N HIS A 54 -14.13 -3.49 0.66
CA HIS A 54 -12.88 -2.72 0.73
C HIS A 54 -12.52 -2.04 -0.58
N GLY A 55 -13.40 -2.17 -1.60
CA GLY A 55 -13.23 -1.54 -2.91
C GLY A 55 -12.34 -2.29 -3.87
N THR A 56 -12.01 -3.57 -3.62
CA THR A 56 -11.08 -4.33 -4.45
C THR A 56 -11.82 -5.30 -5.38
N ILE A 57 -11.44 -5.26 -6.66
CA ILE A 57 -11.92 -6.13 -7.75
C ILE A 57 -10.70 -6.73 -8.44
N ILE A 58 -10.76 -8.02 -8.78
CA ILE A 58 -9.73 -8.66 -9.60
C ILE A 58 -10.24 -8.76 -11.03
N ALA A 59 -9.63 -8.02 -11.96
CA ALA A 59 -9.85 -8.17 -13.38
C ALA A 59 -8.86 -9.18 -13.99
N VAL A 60 -9.32 -9.90 -15.03
CA VAL A 60 -8.49 -10.88 -15.74
C VAL A 60 -8.51 -10.55 -17.23
N ILE A 61 -7.33 -10.24 -17.78
CA ILE A 61 -7.12 -9.91 -19.19
C ILE A 61 -5.94 -10.78 -19.68
N ASP A 62 -6.14 -11.55 -20.74
CA ASP A 62 -5.10 -12.41 -21.34
C ASP A 62 -4.34 -13.28 -20.31
N SER A 63 -5.08 -13.87 -19.36
CA SER A 63 -4.55 -14.67 -18.24
C SER A 63 -3.80 -13.89 -17.16
N TYR A 64 -3.58 -12.58 -17.30
CA TYR A 64 -3.02 -11.73 -16.26
C TYR A 64 -4.11 -11.28 -15.30
N LYS A 65 -3.75 -11.21 -14.02
CA LYS A 65 -4.62 -10.70 -12.96
C LYS A 65 -4.20 -9.28 -12.58
N PHE A 66 -5.20 -8.42 -12.48
CA PHE A 66 -5.01 -7.02 -12.06
C PHE A 66 -5.87 -6.79 -10.84
N GLU A 67 -5.25 -6.42 -9.74
CA GLU A 67 -5.98 -6.01 -8.54
C GLU A 67 -6.33 -4.52 -8.66
N ILE A 68 -7.62 -4.23 -8.87
CA ILE A 68 -8.14 -2.88 -9.03
C ILE A 68 -8.82 -2.47 -7.74
N THR A 69 -8.32 -1.42 -7.10
CA THR A 69 -8.86 -0.90 -5.85
C THR A 69 -9.36 0.52 -6.03
N SER A 70 -10.64 0.75 -5.68
CA SER A 70 -11.22 2.09 -5.62
C SER A 70 -10.51 2.95 -4.59
N LEU A 71 -10.27 4.22 -4.92
CA LEU A 71 -9.70 5.18 -3.96
C LEU A 71 -10.59 5.27 -2.73
N ARG A 72 -9.97 5.29 -1.56
CA ARG A 72 -10.69 5.30 -0.29
C ARG A 72 -9.95 6.07 0.80
N LYS A 73 -10.69 6.51 1.80
CA LYS A 73 -10.18 7.01 3.06
C LYS A 73 -10.66 6.15 4.21
N ASP A 74 -9.84 5.99 5.21
CA ASP A 74 -10.19 5.27 6.42
C ASP A 74 -10.96 6.22 7.36
N LEU A 75 -12.20 5.85 7.76
CA LEU A 75 -13.03 6.65 8.67
C LEU A 75 -12.73 6.30 10.12
N ILE A 76 -12.58 5.01 10.43
CA ILE A 76 -12.25 4.47 11.75
C ILE A 76 -11.34 3.28 11.53
N THR A 77 -10.21 3.25 12.21
CA THR A 77 -9.28 2.10 12.19
C THR A 77 -9.18 1.51 13.59
N ASP A 78 -9.53 0.23 13.72
CA ASP A 78 -9.32 -0.57 14.95
C ASP A 78 -8.37 -1.76 14.69
N GLY A 79 -7.40 -1.55 13.81
CA GLY A 79 -6.40 -2.54 13.41
C GLY A 79 -6.88 -3.57 12.39
N ARG A 80 -8.09 -4.11 12.50
CA ARG A 80 -8.61 -5.16 11.60
C ARG A 80 -9.78 -4.70 10.72
N HIS A 81 -10.61 -3.83 11.23
CA HIS A 81 -11.85 -3.39 10.58
C HIS A 81 -11.83 -1.87 10.38
N ALA A 82 -11.25 -1.43 9.27
CA ALA A 82 -11.41 -0.06 8.86
C ALA A 82 -12.80 0.11 8.21
N LYS A 83 -13.65 0.97 8.78
CA LYS A 83 -14.75 1.52 7.99
C LYS A 83 -14.13 2.46 6.98
N VAL A 84 -14.31 2.15 5.71
CA VAL A 84 -13.78 2.96 4.61
C VAL A 84 -14.89 3.78 3.98
N ALA A 85 -14.56 4.97 3.48
CA ALA A 85 -15.38 5.72 2.55
C ALA A 85 -14.62 5.84 1.22
N PHE A 86 -15.31 5.59 0.12
CA PHE A 86 -14.72 5.80 -1.19
C PHE A 86 -14.57 7.29 -1.49
N THR A 87 -13.52 7.64 -2.20
CA THR A 87 -13.19 9.01 -2.59
C THR A 87 -12.73 9.04 -4.05
N THR A 88 -12.72 10.21 -4.65
CA THR A 88 -12.09 10.46 -5.96
C THR A 88 -10.75 11.17 -5.81
N ASP A 89 -10.36 11.53 -4.58
CA ASP A 89 -9.15 12.28 -4.28
C ASP A 89 -7.96 11.33 -4.06
N TRP A 90 -6.98 11.42 -4.97
CA TRP A 90 -5.74 10.67 -4.93
C TRP A 90 -4.90 10.95 -3.68
N GLN A 91 -4.94 12.18 -3.15
CA GLN A 91 -4.19 12.55 -1.96
C GLN A 91 -4.82 11.95 -0.69
N GLU A 92 -6.15 11.85 -0.63
CA GLU A 92 -6.82 11.16 0.49
C GLU A 92 -6.42 9.67 0.54
N ASP A 93 -6.40 8.96 -0.62
CA ASP A 93 -5.96 7.57 -0.67
C ASP A 93 -4.48 7.41 -0.33
N ALA A 94 -3.63 8.31 -0.82
CA ALA A 94 -2.21 8.32 -0.49
C ALA A 94 -1.98 8.51 1.02
N SER A 95 -2.74 9.40 1.67
CA SER A 95 -2.61 9.75 3.09
C SER A 95 -2.88 8.60 4.05
N ARG A 96 -3.74 7.64 3.68
CA ARG A 96 -4.04 6.47 4.52
C ARG A 96 -2.96 5.38 4.47
N ARG A 97 -2.05 5.42 3.49
CA ARG A 97 -0.98 4.44 3.33
C ARG A 97 0.04 4.54 4.46
N ASP A 98 0.85 3.51 4.62
CA ASP A 98 1.82 3.43 5.73
C ASP A 98 3.05 4.30 5.54
N PHE A 99 3.76 4.14 4.40
CA PHE A 99 5.03 4.80 4.12
C PHE A 99 4.98 5.59 2.82
N THR A 100 5.78 6.66 2.76
CA THR A 100 5.89 7.52 1.57
C THR A 100 6.24 6.72 0.31
N ILE A 101 7.16 5.76 0.42
CA ILE A 101 7.58 4.88 -0.69
C ILE A 101 6.47 3.95 -1.22
N ASN A 102 5.36 3.80 -0.50
CA ASN A 102 4.20 3.01 -0.89
C ASN A 102 3.00 3.86 -1.35
N ALA A 103 3.17 5.19 -1.39
CA ALA A 103 2.14 6.14 -1.79
C ALA A 103 2.49 6.86 -3.10
N ILE A 104 3.30 6.24 -3.93
CA ILE A 104 3.66 6.70 -5.27
C ILE A 104 2.69 6.04 -6.25
N PHE A 105 2.09 6.84 -7.12
CA PHE A 105 1.23 6.38 -8.19
C PHE A 105 1.90 6.66 -9.54
N SER A 106 1.57 5.87 -10.55
CA SER A 106 2.04 6.07 -11.92
C SER A 106 0.89 5.87 -12.90
N ASP A 107 0.74 6.77 -13.86
CA ASP A 107 -0.14 6.53 -14.99
C ASP A 107 0.47 5.49 -15.96
N ILE A 108 -0.25 5.17 -17.03
CA ILE A 108 0.19 4.21 -18.07
C ILE A 108 1.39 4.71 -18.89
N HIS A 109 1.71 6.01 -18.81
CA HIS A 109 2.81 6.64 -19.52
C HIS A 109 4.06 6.79 -18.64
N GLY A 110 3.99 6.39 -17.36
CA GLY A 110 5.09 6.51 -16.42
C GLY A 110 5.17 7.86 -15.71
N ASN A 111 4.19 8.76 -15.88
CA ASN A 111 4.14 10.00 -15.12
C ASN A 111 3.76 9.68 -13.67
N LEU A 112 4.55 10.21 -12.73
CA LEU A 112 4.37 9.94 -11.31
C LEU A 112 3.48 11.01 -10.66
N TYR A 113 2.58 10.54 -9.79
CA TYR A 113 1.92 11.35 -8.78
C TYR A 113 2.43 10.92 -7.41
N ASP A 114 3.20 11.77 -6.76
CA ASP A 114 3.93 11.48 -5.53
C ASP A 114 3.74 12.60 -4.49
N PRO A 115 2.59 12.64 -3.81
CA PRO A 115 2.22 13.75 -2.93
C PRO A 115 3.05 13.84 -1.65
N PHE A 116 3.89 12.83 -1.35
CA PHE A 116 4.67 12.74 -0.10
C PHE A 116 6.18 12.62 -0.32
N ASP A 117 6.69 12.88 -1.52
CA ASP A 117 8.12 12.74 -1.89
C ASP A 117 8.65 11.31 -1.68
N GLY A 118 7.82 10.29 -1.90
CA GLY A 118 8.18 8.88 -1.72
C GLY A 118 9.31 8.43 -2.65
N LYS A 119 9.36 8.93 -3.88
CA LYS A 119 10.46 8.67 -4.81
C LYS A 119 11.78 9.16 -4.25
N LYS A 120 11.83 10.38 -3.73
CA LYS A 120 13.03 10.94 -3.09
C LYS A 120 13.43 10.14 -1.85
N ASP A 121 12.46 9.78 -1.00
CA ASP A 121 12.72 8.95 0.19
C ASP A 121 13.27 7.57 -0.22
N LEU A 122 12.79 6.97 -1.30
CA LEU A 122 13.28 5.69 -1.85
C LEU A 122 14.73 5.82 -2.38
N GLU A 123 15.04 6.86 -3.14
CA GLU A 123 16.37 7.11 -3.70
C GLU A 123 17.44 7.24 -2.62
N ILE A 124 17.14 7.96 -1.53
CA ILE A 124 18.06 8.12 -0.39
C ILE A 124 17.97 6.97 0.61
N GLY A 125 17.08 6.00 0.41
CA GLY A 125 16.89 4.85 1.29
C GLY A 125 16.29 5.21 2.65
N LYS A 126 15.32 6.12 2.69
CA LYS A 126 14.65 6.56 3.91
C LYS A 126 13.26 5.96 4.01
N ILE A 127 12.98 5.24 5.08
CA ILE A 127 11.64 4.72 5.38
C ILE A 127 10.93 5.70 6.31
N LYS A 128 9.93 6.40 5.75
CA LYS A 128 9.20 7.46 6.43
C LYS A 128 7.71 7.15 6.49
N PHE A 129 7.13 7.20 7.69
CA PHE A 129 5.68 7.13 7.85
C PHE A 129 4.99 8.36 7.24
N ILE A 130 3.82 8.15 6.64
CA ILE A 130 2.94 9.24 6.25
C ILE A 130 2.20 9.70 7.50
N GLY A 131 2.38 10.97 7.87
CA GLY A 131 1.84 11.52 9.10
C GLY A 131 2.68 11.21 10.35
N ASP A 132 2.02 11.20 11.51
CA ASP A 132 2.66 10.94 12.80
C ASP A 132 2.88 9.44 13.03
N ALA A 133 4.13 9.02 13.22
CA ALA A 133 4.50 7.62 13.32
C ALA A 133 3.86 6.89 14.52
N ASP A 134 3.73 7.56 15.67
CA ASP A 134 3.11 6.96 16.86
C ASP A 134 1.62 6.70 16.65
N LYS A 135 0.91 7.67 16.08
CA LYS A 135 -0.50 7.50 15.70
C LYS A 135 -0.66 6.38 14.68
N ARG A 136 0.17 6.37 13.62
CA ARG A 136 0.09 5.37 12.56
C ARG A 136 0.35 3.95 13.07
N ILE A 137 1.27 3.76 14.01
CA ILE A 137 1.53 2.47 14.64
C ILE A 137 0.35 2.05 15.52
N LYS A 138 -0.25 2.97 16.28
CA LYS A 138 -1.40 2.67 17.14
C LYS A 138 -2.68 2.32 16.37
N GLU A 139 -2.85 2.85 15.16
CA GLU A 139 -3.93 2.45 14.25
C GLU A 139 -3.79 0.99 13.79
N ASP A 140 -2.56 0.50 13.57
CA ASP A 140 -2.27 -0.87 13.17
C ASP A 140 -0.83 -1.25 13.56
N TYR A 141 -0.69 -2.04 14.62
CA TYR A 141 0.61 -2.47 15.13
C TYR A 141 1.42 -3.34 14.15
N LEU A 142 0.78 -3.92 13.11
CA LEU A 142 1.49 -4.63 12.04
C LEU A 142 2.48 -3.70 11.31
N ARG A 143 2.25 -2.41 11.33
CA ARG A 143 3.15 -1.41 10.75
C ARG A 143 4.54 -1.40 11.38
N ILE A 144 4.72 -1.92 12.60
CA ILE A 144 6.04 -2.12 13.23
C ILE A 144 6.84 -3.14 12.41
N LEU A 145 6.26 -4.32 12.13
CA LEU A 145 6.92 -5.37 11.37
C LEU A 145 7.14 -4.95 9.92
N ARG A 146 6.15 -4.27 9.33
CA ARG A 146 6.26 -3.68 7.99
C ARG A 146 7.41 -2.67 7.92
N TYR A 147 7.55 -1.78 8.92
CA TYR A 147 8.67 -0.84 8.99
C TYR A 147 10.01 -1.57 9.02
N ILE A 148 10.15 -2.61 9.85
CA ILE A 148 11.38 -3.41 9.93
C ILE A 148 11.68 -4.04 8.57
N ARG A 149 10.71 -4.67 7.92
CA ARG A 149 10.88 -5.27 6.59
C ARG A 149 11.29 -4.25 5.52
N PHE A 150 10.60 -3.12 5.44
CA PHE A 150 10.97 -2.08 4.47
C PHE A 150 12.33 -1.46 4.80
N PHE A 151 12.65 -1.29 6.07
CA PHE A 151 13.96 -0.79 6.49
C PHE A 151 15.07 -1.74 6.04
N LEU A 152 14.95 -3.04 6.28
CA LEU A 152 15.94 -4.03 5.86
C LEU A 152 16.10 -4.10 4.33
N ASN A 153 15.00 -3.93 3.57
CA ASN A 153 15.05 -4.05 2.11
C ASN A 153 15.51 -2.78 1.39
N TYR A 154 15.16 -1.61 1.90
CA TYR A 154 15.31 -0.36 1.15
C TYR A 154 16.16 0.70 1.84
N SER A 155 16.47 0.54 3.14
CA SER A 155 17.20 1.60 3.84
C SER A 155 18.67 1.61 3.45
N LYS A 156 19.17 2.81 3.15
CA LYS A 156 20.59 3.13 2.92
C LYS A 156 21.16 4.01 4.05
N ILE A 157 20.35 4.30 5.07
CA ILE A 157 20.71 5.18 6.18
C ILE A 157 20.45 4.48 7.51
N ASN A 158 21.09 4.94 8.57
CA ASN A 158 20.88 4.42 9.91
C ASN A 158 19.46 4.68 10.41
N HIS A 159 19.01 3.85 11.35
CA HIS A 159 17.73 4.05 12.03
C HIS A 159 17.66 5.43 12.68
N ASN A 160 16.54 6.10 12.48
CA ASN A 160 16.21 7.31 13.20
C ASN A 160 15.87 6.97 14.66
N ASP A 161 16.58 7.56 15.63
CA ASP A 161 16.40 7.28 17.06
C ASP A 161 14.98 7.61 17.57
N LYS A 162 14.34 8.63 17.00
CA LYS A 162 12.94 8.95 17.32
C LYS A 162 12.00 7.79 16.92
N ILE A 163 12.17 7.24 15.74
CA ILE A 163 11.36 6.11 15.27
C ILE A 163 11.65 4.86 16.11
N ARG A 164 12.93 4.56 16.41
CA ARG A 164 13.29 3.44 17.30
C ARG A 164 12.60 3.55 18.66
N LYS A 165 12.59 4.75 19.25
CA LYS A 165 11.93 5.01 20.54
C LYS A 165 10.41 4.77 20.44
N ILE A 166 9.76 5.29 19.41
CA ILE A 166 8.32 5.09 19.17
C ILE A 166 8.01 3.61 19.01
N ILE A 167 8.78 2.87 18.21
CA ILE A 167 8.58 1.43 18.03
C ILE A 167 8.72 0.70 19.37
N LYS A 168 9.78 0.96 20.14
CA LYS A 168 9.98 0.33 21.47
C LYS A 168 8.80 0.57 22.40
N GLN A 169 8.23 1.77 22.41
CA GLN A 169 7.09 2.12 23.26
C GLN A 169 5.79 1.39 22.86
N ASN A 170 5.69 0.95 21.62
CA ASN A 170 4.49 0.31 21.07
C ASN A 170 4.61 -1.21 20.86
N LEU A 171 5.74 -1.84 21.24
CA LEU A 171 5.97 -3.28 21.02
C LEU A 171 4.88 -4.18 21.62
N ASN A 172 4.35 -3.82 22.78
CA ASN A 172 3.29 -4.59 23.43
C ASN A 172 2.02 -4.69 22.59
N GLY A 173 1.78 -3.72 21.68
CA GLY A 173 0.65 -3.76 20.78
C GLY A 173 0.70 -4.88 19.74
N ILE A 174 1.86 -5.49 19.51
CA ILE A 174 2.02 -6.62 18.58
C ILE A 174 1.15 -7.82 19.03
N SER A 175 0.93 -8.01 20.32
CA SER A 175 0.06 -9.06 20.85
C SER A 175 -1.40 -8.94 20.40
N ASN A 176 -1.83 -7.77 19.94
CA ASN A 176 -3.19 -7.54 19.46
C ASN A 176 -3.38 -7.91 17.97
N ILE A 177 -2.30 -8.28 17.27
CA ILE A 177 -2.35 -8.66 15.87
C ILE A 177 -2.74 -10.13 15.75
N SER A 178 -3.64 -10.46 14.80
CA SER A 178 -4.00 -11.85 14.56
C SER A 178 -2.79 -12.67 14.08
N SER A 179 -2.72 -13.94 14.50
CA SER A 179 -1.63 -14.86 14.14
C SER A 179 -1.46 -15.02 12.63
N GLU A 180 -2.55 -14.99 11.87
CA GLU A 180 -2.55 -15.04 10.41
C GLU A 180 -1.78 -13.86 9.80
N ARG A 181 -2.12 -12.62 10.21
CA ARG A 181 -1.45 -11.40 9.72
C ARG A 181 0.02 -11.35 10.13
N LEU A 182 0.33 -11.79 11.35
CA LEU A 182 1.71 -11.92 11.83
C LEU A 182 2.50 -12.89 10.97
N LEU A 183 1.94 -14.07 10.71
CA LEU A 183 2.59 -15.11 9.92
C LEU A 183 2.85 -14.65 8.49
N ASP A 184 1.89 -13.99 7.87
CA ASP A 184 2.02 -13.47 6.50
C ASP A 184 3.11 -12.40 6.39
N GLU A 185 3.15 -11.46 7.33
CA GLU A 185 4.19 -10.43 7.33
C GLU A 185 5.58 -11.02 7.67
N PHE A 186 5.62 -12.03 8.55
CA PHE A 186 6.85 -12.74 8.91
C PHE A 186 7.41 -13.53 7.72
N LYS A 187 6.57 -14.21 6.94
CA LYS A 187 6.98 -14.87 5.69
C LYS A 187 7.62 -13.88 4.73
N LYS A 188 6.98 -12.71 4.52
CA LYS A 188 7.53 -11.65 3.67
C LYS A 188 8.86 -11.11 4.18
N LEU A 189 9.04 -11.03 5.49
CA LEU A 189 10.29 -10.61 6.12
C LEU A 189 11.42 -11.62 5.89
N ILE A 190 11.14 -12.93 6.05
CA ILE A 190 12.15 -14.00 5.88
C ILE A 190 12.56 -14.12 4.41
N ILE A 191 11.62 -14.02 3.47
CA ILE A 191 11.90 -14.12 2.03
C ILE A 191 12.69 -12.90 1.52
N SER A 192 12.66 -11.79 2.27
CA SER A 192 13.41 -10.61 1.87
C SER A 192 14.91 -10.89 1.89
N SER A 193 15.58 -10.58 0.77
CA SER A 193 17.01 -10.89 0.54
C SER A 193 17.96 -10.33 1.62
N SER A 194 17.54 -9.33 2.36
CA SER A 194 18.34 -8.66 3.39
C SER A 194 18.24 -9.29 4.78
N PHE A 195 17.37 -10.30 4.98
CA PHE A 195 17.25 -10.99 6.26
C PHE A 195 18.23 -12.15 6.41
N LEU A 196 18.75 -12.66 5.28
CA LEU A 196 19.63 -13.83 5.22
C LEU A 196 21.13 -13.46 5.12
N LEU A 197 21.47 -12.16 5.16
CA LEU A 197 22.83 -11.62 5.21
C LEU A 197 23.12 -11.03 6.59
#